data_12ca492afb54331f7a9795c134149725
#
_entry.id   12ca492afb54331f7a9795c134149725
#
_cell.length_a   1.000
_cell.length_b   1.000
_cell.length_c   1.000
_cell.angle_alpha   90.00
_cell.angle_beta   90.00
_cell.angle_gamma   90.00
#
_symmetry.space_group_name_H-M   'P 1'
#
loop_
_entity.id
_entity.type
_entity.pdbx_description
1 polymer ?
#
loop_
_entity_poly.entity_id
_entity_poly.type
_entity_poly.pdbx_seq_one_letter_code
_entity_poly.pdbx_strand_id
1 'polypeptide(L)'
;MGIQDHMTCLLRNLYAGQEATVRTGHGTTDWFPMGKGVHQGCILSPCLFNLYAEYIMRNGGLEEAQAGIKIAGRNINNLRDADNTTLMAESEEELKSLLMKVKEESEKVGLKLNIQKTKILASGPITSWQIDGETVETVTDFILGGSKITADGDCSHEIKRCLLLGRKCRQHIKKQRHYFVNKGPCSQGYGFSSSHVWM
;
A
#
# COMPACT_ATOMS: atom_id res chain seq x y z
N MET A 1 19.40 -8.88 1.87
CA MET A 1 18.08 -9.06 2.48
C MET A 1 18.02 -10.27 3.44
N GLY A 2 19.06 -11.07 3.58
CA GLY A 2 19.13 -12.18 4.54
C GLY A 2 18.21 -13.37 4.25
N ILE A 3 17.69 -13.47 3.03
CA ILE A 3 16.86 -14.62 2.61
C ILE A 3 17.79 -15.79 2.28
N GLN A 4 17.49 -16.96 2.84
CA GLN A 4 18.30 -18.17 2.63
C GLN A 4 18.26 -18.62 1.17
N ASP A 5 19.39 -19.10 0.65
CA ASP A 5 19.54 -19.48 -0.77
C ASP A 5 18.55 -20.55 -1.23
N HIS A 6 18.24 -21.52 -0.37
CA HIS A 6 17.28 -22.56 -0.73
C HIS A 6 15.86 -21.99 -0.91
N MET A 7 15.45 -21.00 -0.11
CA MET A 7 14.15 -20.32 -0.27
C MET A 7 14.12 -19.52 -1.58
N THR A 8 15.22 -18.85 -1.90
CA THR A 8 15.37 -18.12 -3.17
C THR A 8 15.28 -19.08 -4.36
N CYS A 9 15.90 -20.27 -4.25
CA CYS A 9 15.82 -21.30 -5.27
C CYS A 9 14.39 -21.84 -5.44
N LEU A 10 13.70 -22.12 -4.34
CA LEU A 10 12.29 -22.57 -4.38
C LEU A 10 11.37 -21.54 -5.03
N LEU A 11 11.51 -20.25 -4.67
CA LEU A 11 10.73 -19.18 -5.28
C LEU A 11 11.04 -19.03 -6.77
N ARG A 12 12.32 -19.12 -7.15
CA ARG A 12 12.72 -19.08 -8.57
C ARG A 12 12.09 -20.21 -9.36
N ASN A 13 12.10 -21.43 -8.83
CA ASN A 13 11.47 -22.59 -9.46
C ASN A 13 9.95 -22.45 -9.53
N LEU A 14 9.31 -21.89 -8.49
CA LEU A 14 7.87 -21.64 -8.48
C LEU A 14 7.43 -20.66 -9.59
N TYR A 15 8.25 -19.65 -9.89
CA TYR A 15 7.95 -18.65 -10.91
C TYR A 15 8.57 -18.92 -12.28
N ALA A 16 9.41 -19.96 -12.41
CA ALA A 16 10.03 -20.32 -13.67
C ALA A 16 9.02 -20.96 -14.62
N GLY A 17 9.00 -20.51 -15.88
CA GLY A 17 8.18 -21.12 -16.91
C GLY A 17 6.67 -20.98 -16.73
N GLN A 18 6.21 -20.02 -15.93
CA GLN A 18 4.77 -19.76 -15.77
C GLN A 18 4.17 -19.19 -17.04
N GLU A 19 3.03 -19.73 -17.41
CA GLU A 19 2.21 -19.27 -18.52
C GLU A 19 0.83 -18.84 -18.04
N ALA A 20 0.20 -17.94 -18.74
CA ALA A 20 -1.13 -17.45 -18.45
C ALA A 20 -2.01 -17.45 -19.70
N THR A 21 -3.31 -17.54 -19.47
CA THR A 21 -4.33 -17.33 -20.49
C THR A 21 -5.43 -16.44 -19.91
N VAL A 22 -6.07 -15.64 -20.75
CA VAL A 22 -7.13 -14.71 -20.31
C VAL A 22 -8.45 -15.17 -20.90
N ARG A 23 -9.45 -15.31 -20.04
CA ARG A 23 -10.83 -15.57 -20.46
C ARG A 23 -11.53 -14.26 -20.75
N THR A 24 -11.97 -14.08 -21.97
CA THR A 24 -12.74 -12.93 -22.44
C THR A 24 -14.18 -13.33 -22.76
N GLY A 25 -15.05 -12.36 -23.02
CA GLY A 25 -16.42 -12.63 -23.50
C GLY A 25 -16.48 -13.34 -24.85
N HIS A 26 -15.39 -13.34 -25.62
CA HIS A 26 -15.28 -13.95 -26.95
C HIS A 26 -14.51 -15.28 -26.95
N GLY A 27 -14.07 -15.77 -25.81
CA GLY A 27 -13.30 -17.01 -25.69
C GLY A 27 -12.07 -16.84 -24.78
N THR A 28 -11.15 -17.80 -24.90
CA THR A 28 -9.89 -17.82 -24.14
C THR A 28 -8.74 -17.51 -25.10
N THR A 29 -7.79 -16.68 -24.66
CA THR A 29 -6.58 -16.40 -25.45
C THR A 29 -5.68 -17.63 -25.52
N ASP A 30 -4.72 -17.63 -26.43
CA ASP A 30 -3.60 -18.57 -26.39
C ASP A 30 -2.77 -18.37 -25.11
N TRP A 31 -2.06 -19.41 -24.73
CA TRP A 31 -1.13 -19.35 -23.61
C TRP A 31 0.05 -18.44 -23.94
N PHE A 32 0.40 -17.56 -23.02
CA PHE A 32 1.55 -16.66 -23.16
C PHE A 32 2.44 -16.73 -21.92
N PRO A 33 3.78 -16.64 -22.08
CA PRO A 33 4.70 -16.72 -20.95
C PRO A 33 4.62 -15.48 -20.06
N MET A 34 4.64 -15.68 -18.75
CA MET A 34 4.69 -14.63 -17.75
C MET A 34 6.15 -14.27 -17.44
N GLY A 35 6.60 -13.12 -17.94
CA GLY A 35 7.99 -12.69 -17.78
C GLY A 35 8.31 -11.92 -16.52
N LYS A 36 7.33 -11.27 -15.90
CA LYS A 36 7.52 -10.38 -14.72
C LYS A 36 6.24 -10.33 -13.88
N GLY A 37 6.41 -10.00 -12.60
CA GLY A 37 5.32 -9.76 -11.66
C GLY A 37 5.07 -10.93 -10.71
N VAL A 38 4.06 -10.75 -9.87
CA VAL A 38 3.57 -11.76 -8.94
C VAL A 38 2.11 -12.06 -9.23
N HIS A 39 1.70 -13.30 -9.00
CA HIS A 39 0.35 -13.75 -9.31
C HIS A 39 -0.67 -13.15 -8.33
N GLN A 40 -1.70 -12.44 -8.83
CA GLN A 40 -2.80 -11.96 -8.00
C GLN A 40 -3.57 -13.13 -7.38
N GLY A 41 -3.88 -13.00 -6.07
CA GLY A 41 -4.56 -14.07 -5.31
C GLY A 41 -3.63 -15.15 -4.75
N CYS A 42 -2.35 -15.16 -5.07
CA CYS A 42 -1.38 -16.04 -4.43
C CYS A 42 -1.04 -15.51 -3.03
N ILE A 43 -1.03 -16.39 -2.03
CA ILE A 43 -0.73 -16.04 -0.63
C ILE A 43 0.69 -15.45 -0.45
N LEU A 44 1.63 -15.78 -1.34
CA LEU A 44 3.01 -15.28 -1.29
C LEU A 44 3.17 -13.89 -1.91
N SER A 45 2.27 -13.48 -2.79
CA SER A 45 2.41 -12.24 -3.55
C SER A 45 2.53 -10.98 -2.70
N PRO A 46 1.75 -10.77 -1.62
CA PRO A 46 1.92 -9.63 -0.74
C PRO A 46 3.28 -9.60 -0.06
N CYS A 47 3.78 -10.75 0.40
CA CYS A 47 5.08 -10.85 1.04
C CYS A 47 6.22 -10.53 0.05
N LEU A 48 6.15 -11.05 -1.17
CA LEU A 48 7.14 -10.79 -2.23
C LEU A 48 7.12 -9.33 -2.66
N PHE A 49 5.94 -8.73 -2.78
CA PHE A 49 5.82 -7.32 -3.09
C PHE A 49 6.42 -6.44 -1.97
N ASN A 50 6.16 -6.75 -0.70
CA ASN A 50 6.74 -6.03 0.43
C ASN A 50 8.27 -6.13 0.46
N LEU A 51 8.84 -7.31 0.17
CA LEU A 51 10.30 -7.48 0.05
C LEU A 51 10.86 -6.64 -1.10
N TYR A 52 10.14 -6.55 -2.20
CA TYR A 52 10.52 -5.75 -3.35
C TYR A 52 10.49 -4.25 -3.04
N ALA A 53 9.41 -3.78 -2.40
CA ALA A 53 9.31 -2.40 -1.93
C ALA A 53 10.43 -2.06 -0.92
N GLU A 54 10.74 -2.98 0.00
CA GLU A 54 11.84 -2.82 0.95
C GLU A 54 13.21 -2.69 0.25
N TYR A 55 13.45 -3.50 -0.78
CA TYR A 55 14.66 -3.42 -1.58
C TYR A 55 14.84 -2.04 -2.23
N ILE A 56 13.76 -1.49 -2.82
CA ILE A 56 13.76 -0.15 -3.43
C ILE A 56 14.11 0.92 -2.39
N MET A 57 13.45 0.88 -1.22
CA MET A 57 13.65 1.90 -0.18
C MET A 57 15.05 1.86 0.41
N ARG A 58 15.64 0.68 0.61
CA ARG A 58 17.04 0.54 1.07
C ARG A 58 18.03 1.07 0.04
N ASN A 59 17.86 0.71 -1.22
CA ASN A 59 18.75 1.18 -2.30
C ASN A 59 18.60 2.70 -2.55
N GLY A 60 17.41 3.26 -2.33
CA GLY A 60 17.18 4.70 -2.35
C GLY A 60 17.81 5.45 -1.17
N GLY A 61 18.42 4.73 -0.21
CA GLY A 61 19.07 5.33 0.95
C GLY A 61 18.10 6.06 1.89
N LEU A 62 16.82 5.67 1.89
CA LEU A 62 15.81 6.31 2.73
C LEU A 62 16.04 6.03 4.21
N GLU A 63 16.59 4.87 4.56
CA GLU A 63 16.89 4.51 5.96
C GLU A 63 18.02 5.38 6.54
N GLU A 64 18.97 5.82 5.71
CA GLU A 64 20.11 6.67 6.10
C GLU A 64 19.81 8.17 5.91
N ALA A 65 18.71 8.52 5.25
CA ALA A 65 18.35 9.90 5.01
C ALA A 65 18.01 10.61 6.32
N GLN A 66 18.65 11.75 6.57
CA GLN A 66 18.31 12.63 7.68
C GLN A 66 16.97 13.36 7.43
N ALA A 67 16.51 13.39 6.17
CA ALA A 67 15.21 13.91 5.76
C ALA A 67 14.08 13.14 6.43
N GLY A 68 12.98 13.83 6.75
CA GLY A 68 11.82 13.25 7.39
C GLY A 68 11.26 14.15 8.48
N ILE A 69 10.20 13.72 9.09
CA ILE A 69 9.57 14.42 10.22
C ILE A 69 9.85 13.70 11.54
N LYS A 70 10.04 14.45 12.61
CA LYS A 70 10.29 13.88 13.93
C LYS A 70 9.00 13.59 14.67
N ILE A 71 8.68 12.32 14.89
CA ILE A 71 7.53 11.88 15.66
C ILE A 71 8.03 11.09 16.88
N ALA A 72 7.70 11.55 18.08
CA ALA A 72 8.12 10.91 19.34
C ALA A 72 9.63 10.61 19.41
N GLY A 73 10.46 11.54 18.93
CA GLY A 73 11.93 11.43 18.92
C GLY A 73 12.52 10.51 17.82
N ARG A 74 11.68 9.93 16.99
CA ARG A 74 12.10 9.12 15.83
C ARG A 74 11.93 9.91 14.55
N ASN A 75 12.91 9.84 13.65
CA ASN A 75 12.78 10.41 12.32
C ASN A 75 12.02 9.44 11.42
N ILE A 76 10.92 9.91 10.82
CA ILE A 76 10.07 9.13 9.92
C ILE A 76 10.03 9.87 8.58
N ASN A 77 10.53 9.24 7.55
CA ASN A 77 10.55 9.79 6.19
C ASN A 77 9.65 9.03 5.22
N ASN A 78 9.17 7.84 5.58
CA ASN A 78 8.22 7.10 4.78
C ASN A 78 7.27 6.25 5.63
N LEU A 79 6.05 6.06 5.13
CA LEU A 79 5.08 5.08 5.61
C LEU A 79 4.58 4.27 4.43
N ARG A 80 4.41 2.97 4.62
CA ARG A 80 4.01 2.04 3.56
C ARG A 80 2.77 1.26 3.98
N ASP A 81 1.81 1.17 3.05
CA ASP A 81 0.61 0.38 3.19
C ASP A 81 0.33 -0.30 1.85
N ALA A 82 0.68 -1.59 1.74
CA ALA A 82 0.66 -2.38 0.51
C ALA A 82 1.47 -1.70 -0.62
N ASP A 83 0.82 -1.28 -1.70
CA ASP A 83 1.39 -0.56 -2.84
C ASP A 83 1.45 0.96 -2.66
N ASN A 84 0.82 1.48 -1.60
CA ASN A 84 0.85 2.90 -1.30
C ASN A 84 2.07 3.25 -0.45
N THR A 85 2.83 4.25 -0.90
CA THR A 85 3.97 4.80 -0.16
C THR A 85 3.75 6.28 0.09
N THR A 86 3.82 6.69 1.34
CA THR A 86 3.79 8.10 1.73
C THR A 86 5.20 8.52 2.12
N LEU A 87 5.74 9.52 1.46
CA LEU A 87 7.02 10.15 1.82
C LEU A 87 6.75 11.39 2.67
N MET A 88 7.62 11.65 3.64
CA MET A 88 7.49 12.76 4.58
C MET A 88 8.81 13.50 4.68
N ALA A 89 8.74 14.83 4.71
CA ALA A 89 9.89 15.72 4.91
C ALA A 89 9.46 17.03 5.56
N GLU A 90 10.41 17.76 6.14
CA GLU A 90 10.19 19.08 6.73
C GLU A 90 10.21 20.18 5.68
N SER A 91 10.84 19.96 4.49
CA SER A 91 10.91 20.93 3.40
C SER A 91 10.50 20.32 2.05
N GLU A 92 10.14 21.22 1.12
CA GLU A 92 9.77 20.87 -0.25
C GLU A 92 10.95 20.22 -1.00
N GLU A 93 12.15 20.76 -0.82
CA GLU A 93 13.37 20.29 -1.47
C GLU A 93 13.76 18.87 -1.00
N GLU A 94 13.63 18.62 0.31
CA GLU A 94 13.88 17.31 0.87
C GLU A 94 12.88 16.29 0.34
N LEU A 95 11.58 16.64 0.31
CA LEU A 95 10.54 15.75 -0.20
C LEU A 95 10.78 15.42 -1.68
N LYS A 96 11.16 16.42 -2.47
CA LYS A 96 11.50 16.24 -3.89
C LYS A 96 12.71 15.32 -4.06
N SER A 97 13.76 15.50 -3.25
CA SER A 97 14.94 14.64 -3.26
C SER A 97 14.59 13.19 -2.93
N LEU A 98 13.78 12.95 -1.89
CA LEU A 98 13.31 11.62 -1.51
C LEU A 98 12.51 10.98 -2.64
N LEU A 99 11.57 11.71 -3.21
CA LEU A 99 10.70 11.23 -4.29
C LEU A 99 11.51 10.84 -5.53
N MET A 100 12.48 11.67 -5.93
CA MET A 100 13.33 11.37 -7.10
C MET A 100 14.20 10.12 -6.87
N LYS A 101 14.74 9.92 -5.68
CA LYS A 101 15.48 8.70 -5.34
C LYS A 101 14.58 7.44 -5.42
N VAL A 102 13.38 7.49 -4.84
CA VAL A 102 12.43 6.37 -4.91
C VAL A 102 12.03 6.09 -6.34
N LYS A 103 11.77 7.14 -7.14
CA LYS A 103 11.43 7.01 -8.55
C LYS A 103 12.55 6.31 -9.33
N GLU A 104 13.78 6.79 -9.19
CA GLU A 104 14.95 6.23 -9.87
C GLU A 104 15.17 4.74 -9.54
N GLU A 105 15.13 4.38 -8.24
CA GLU A 105 15.27 2.98 -7.82
C GLU A 105 14.10 2.10 -8.27
N SER A 106 12.89 2.64 -8.29
CA SER A 106 11.72 1.94 -8.79
C SER A 106 11.83 1.66 -10.30
N GLU A 107 12.30 2.62 -11.08
CA GLU A 107 12.50 2.46 -12.53
C GLU A 107 13.55 1.42 -12.86
N LYS A 108 14.66 1.34 -12.10
CA LYS A 108 15.71 0.31 -12.28
C LYS A 108 15.15 -1.11 -12.18
N VAL A 109 14.13 -1.30 -11.38
CA VAL A 109 13.48 -2.60 -11.17
C VAL A 109 12.18 -2.77 -11.98
N GLY A 110 11.87 -1.81 -12.85
CA GLY A 110 10.73 -1.88 -13.77
C GLY A 110 9.39 -1.44 -13.21
N LEU A 111 9.37 -0.78 -12.04
CA LEU A 111 8.18 -0.11 -11.52
C LEU A 111 8.18 1.36 -11.93
N LYS A 112 7.02 1.86 -12.33
CA LYS A 112 6.85 3.28 -12.67
C LYS A 112 5.96 3.96 -11.65
N LEU A 113 6.35 5.17 -11.25
CA LEU A 113 5.51 6.03 -10.42
C LEU A 113 4.24 6.40 -11.18
N ASN A 114 3.08 6.22 -10.55
CA ASN A 114 1.82 6.67 -11.12
C ASN A 114 1.57 8.13 -10.71
N ILE A 115 1.97 9.07 -11.55
CA ILE A 115 1.89 10.51 -11.28
C ILE A 115 0.44 10.96 -11.06
N GLN A 116 -0.51 10.42 -11.80
CA GLN A 116 -1.94 10.78 -11.68
C GLN A 116 -2.53 10.35 -10.33
N LYS A 117 -2.01 9.29 -9.70
CA LYS A 117 -2.41 8.85 -8.36
C LYS A 117 -1.56 9.46 -7.26
N THR A 118 -0.41 10.04 -7.61
CA THR A 118 0.47 10.70 -6.64
C THR A 118 -0.12 12.04 -6.24
N LYS A 119 -0.16 12.32 -4.93
CA LYS A 119 -0.71 13.55 -4.37
C LYS A 119 0.25 14.15 -3.37
N ILE A 120 0.23 15.46 -3.25
CA ILE A 120 1.04 16.22 -2.30
C ILE A 120 0.12 16.89 -1.29
N LEU A 121 0.48 16.75 -0.02
CA LEU A 121 -0.17 17.45 1.07
C LEU A 121 0.89 18.25 1.83
N ALA A 122 0.64 19.52 2.05
CA ALA A 122 1.52 20.41 2.81
C ALA A 122 0.73 21.23 3.83
N SER A 123 1.35 21.52 4.97
CA SER A 123 0.77 22.38 6.02
C SER A 123 0.92 23.88 5.72
N GLY A 124 1.59 24.25 4.64
CA GLY A 124 1.81 25.63 4.19
C GLY A 124 1.60 25.79 2.69
N PRO A 125 1.79 27.01 2.16
CA PRO A 125 1.73 27.25 0.73
C PRO A 125 2.81 26.44 0.02
N ILE A 126 2.41 25.69 -1.00
CA ILE A 126 3.31 24.87 -1.83
C ILE A 126 3.25 25.37 -3.27
N THR A 127 4.40 25.37 -3.92
CA THR A 127 4.48 25.65 -5.35
C THR A 127 3.93 24.47 -6.16
N SER A 128 3.53 24.70 -7.41
CA SER A 128 3.11 23.60 -8.28
C SER A 128 4.26 22.65 -8.54
N TRP A 129 4.05 21.36 -8.27
CA TRP A 129 5.04 20.33 -8.53
C TRP A 129 4.82 19.69 -9.88
N GLN A 130 5.94 19.46 -10.58
CA GLN A 130 5.96 18.70 -11.82
C GLN A 130 6.94 17.53 -11.71
N ILE A 131 6.51 16.37 -12.16
CA ILE A 131 7.32 15.16 -12.29
C ILE A 131 7.20 14.73 -13.75
N ASP A 132 8.35 14.65 -14.46
CA ASP A 132 8.39 14.30 -15.89
C ASP A 132 7.49 15.18 -16.79
N GLY A 133 7.31 16.44 -16.42
CA GLY A 133 6.43 17.38 -17.15
C GLY A 133 4.95 17.29 -16.81
N GLU A 134 4.53 16.34 -15.98
CA GLU A 134 3.16 16.24 -15.47
C GLU A 134 3.02 16.94 -14.11
N THR A 135 1.92 17.66 -13.92
CA THR A 135 1.65 18.35 -12.65
C THR A 135 1.06 17.39 -11.64
N VAL A 136 1.64 17.37 -10.44
CA VAL A 136 1.15 16.58 -9.31
C VAL A 136 0.04 17.33 -8.59
N GLU A 137 -1.06 16.64 -8.27
CA GLU A 137 -2.20 17.22 -7.56
C GLU A 137 -1.84 17.56 -6.11
N THR A 138 -2.11 18.80 -5.69
CA THR A 138 -2.03 19.22 -4.30
C THR A 138 -3.38 19.04 -3.63
N VAL A 139 -3.41 18.36 -2.49
CA VAL A 139 -4.65 18.06 -1.75
C VAL A 139 -4.59 18.63 -0.34
N THR A 140 -5.76 18.90 0.23
CA THR A 140 -5.92 19.36 1.61
C THR A 140 -6.09 18.23 2.61
N ASP A 141 -6.42 17.05 2.13
CA ASP A 141 -6.55 15.84 2.94
C ASP A 141 -6.35 14.57 2.10
N PHE A 142 -5.98 13.47 2.74
CA PHE A 142 -5.91 12.14 2.14
C PHE A 142 -6.18 11.04 3.18
N ILE A 143 -6.40 9.83 2.71
CA ILE A 143 -6.62 8.66 3.57
C ILE A 143 -5.39 7.75 3.51
N LEU A 144 -4.77 7.49 4.65
CA LEU A 144 -3.65 6.57 4.81
C LEU A 144 -4.01 5.50 5.85
N GLY A 145 -3.87 4.23 5.49
CA GLY A 145 -4.19 3.11 6.40
C GLY A 145 -5.60 3.18 6.98
N GLY A 146 -6.54 3.76 6.24
CA GLY A 146 -7.91 3.97 6.70
C GLY A 146 -8.14 5.19 7.59
N SER A 147 -7.12 6.00 7.90
CA SER A 147 -7.24 7.25 8.67
C SER A 147 -7.15 8.48 7.78
N LYS A 148 -8.01 9.47 8.03
CA LYS A 148 -7.99 10.75 7.32
C LYS A 148 -6.95 11.68 7.93
N ILE A 149 -6.01 12.13 7.11
CA ILE A 149 -4.96 13.11 7.46
C ILE A 149 -5.29 14.41 6.73
N THR A 150 -5.22 15.53 7.44
CA THR A 150 -5.53 16.88 6.92
C THR A 150 -4.31 17.79 7.01
N ALA A 151 -4.20 18.74 6.08
CA ALA A 151 -3.08 19.67 6.00
C ALA A 151 -3.00 20.63 7.21
N ASP A 152 -4.15 20.95 7.80
CA ASP A 152 -4.26 21.81 8.99
C ASP A 152 -3.99 21.06 10.32
N GLY A 153 -3.82 19.73 10.26
CA GLY A 153 -3.63 18.90 11.45
C GLY A 153 -4.89 18.70 12.29
N ASP A 154 -6.08 19.15 11.84
CA ASP A 154 -7.32 18.95 12.57
C ASP A 154 -7.79 17.48 12.51
N CYS A 155 -7.62 16.77 13.61
CA CYS A 155 -8.07 15.38 13.76
C CYS A 155 -9.54 15.24 14.17
N SER A 156 -10.29 16.32 14.38
CA SER A 156 -11.67 16.31 14.90
C SER A 156 -12.60 15.50 14.01
N HIS A 157 -12.46 15.62 12.69
CA HIS A 157 -13.23 14.84 11.72
C HIS A 157 -12.92 13.35 11.79
N GLU A 158 -11.65 12.99 11.92
CA GLU A 158 -11.21 11.58 12.03
C GLU A 158 -11.69 10.96 13.34
N ILE A 159 -11.59 11.66 14.47
CA ILE A 159 -12.10 11.20 15.76
C ILE A 159 -13.61 10.92 15.66
N LYS A 160 -14.39 11.84 15.10
CA LYS A 160 -15.83 11.65 14.88
C LYS A 160 -16.12 10.44 14.00
N ARG A 161 -15.37 10.26 12.90
CA ARG A 161 -15.50 9.14 11.98
C ARG A 161 -15.21 7.81 12.69
N CYS A 162 -14.10 7.73 13.43
CA CYS A 162 -13.72 6.54 14.19
C CYS A 162 -14.76 6.19 15.26
N LEU A 163 -15.31 7.17 15.97
CA LEU A 163 -16.38 6.97 16.94
C LEU A 163 -17.66 6.43 16.31
N LEU A 164 -18.04 6.94 15.12
CA LEU A 164 -19.20 6.46 14.37
C LEU A 164 -19.01 5.03 13.88
N LEU A 165 -17.82 4.71 13.35
CA LEU A 165 -17.47 3.35 12.93
C LEU A 165 -17.50 2.38 14.12
N GLY A 166 -16.90 2.77 15.26
CA GLY A 166 -16.92 1.97 16.49
C GLY A 166 -18.34 1.70 17.00
N ARG A 167 -19.24 2.70 16.93
CA ARG A 167 -20.67 2.52 17.27
C ARG A 167 -21.35 1.54 16.33
N LYS A 168 -21.12 1.64 15.01
CA LYS A 168 -21.68 0.70 14.01
C LYS A 168 -21.17 -0.72 14.23
N CYS A 169 -19.87 -0.91 14.44
CA CYS A 169 -19.30 -2.22 14.76
C CYS A 169 -19.91 -2.81 16.02
N ARG A 170 -20.06 -2.02 17.10
CA ARG A 170 -20.69 -2.47 18.35
C ARG A 170 -22.15 -2.90 18.14
N GLN A 171 -22.91 -2.17 17.33
CA GLN A 171 -24.29 -2.53 17.00
C GLN A 171 -24.34 -3.82 16.19
N HIS A 172 -23.42 -4.01 15.24
CA HIS A 172 -23.36 -5.23 14.43
C HIS A 172 -23.00 -6.45 15.29
N ILE A 173 -22.01 -6.32 16.16
CA ILE A 173 -21.61 -7.39 17.11
C ILE A 173 -22.77 -7.73 18.06
N LYS A 174 -23.51 -6.74 18.58
CA LYS A 174 -24.71 -6.98 19.41
C LYS A 174 -25.78 -7.74 18.63
N LYS A 175 -26.06 -7.37 17.38
CA LYS A 175 -27.04 -8.09 16.52
C LYS A 175 -26.60 -9.53 16.27
N GLN A 176 -25.33 -9.77 15.96
CA GLN A 176 -24.83 -11.13 15.78
C GLN A 176 -24.91 -11.95 17.08
N ARG A 177 -24.57 -11.35 18.22
CA ARG A 177 -24.65 -12.03 19.53
C ARG A 177 -26.08 -12.45 19.86
N HIS A 178 -27.07 -11.62 19.56
CA HIS A 178 -28.50 -12.00 19.68
C HIS A 178 -28.88 -13.14 18.73
N TYR A 179 -28.31 -13.17 17.53
CA TYR A 179 -28.55 -14.25 16.57
C TYR A 179 -27.94 -15.58 17.02
N PHE A 180 -26.77 -15.57 17.62
CA PHE A 180 -26.10 -16.78 18.14
C PHE A 180 -26.70 -17.29 19.44
N VAL A 181 -27.21 -16.45 20.30
CA VAL A 181 -27.87 -16.85 21.56
C VAL A 181 -29.21 -17.51 21.29
N ASN A 182 -29.90 -17.17 20.22
CA ASN A 182 -31.21 -17.75 19.85
C ASN A 182 -31.13 -19.00 18.97
N LYS A 183 -29.95 -19.36 18.44
CA LYS A 183 -29.70 -20.64 17.78
C LYS A 183 -28.83 -21.47 18.71
N GLY A 184 -29.42 -22.56 19.27
CA GLY A 184 -28.67 -23.51 20.09
C GLY A 184 -27.40 -24.03 19.42
N PRO A 185 -26.57 -24.84 20.09
CA PRO A 185 -25.21 -25.17 19.65
C PRO A 185 -25.23 -25.79 18.26
N CYS A 186 -24.79 -25.04 17.27
CA CYS A 186 -24.64 -25.48 15.90
C CYS A 186 -23.20 -26.01 15.73
N SER A 187 -23.08 -27.32 15.67
CA SER A 187 -21.86 -28.03 15.33
C SER A 187 -21.62 -27.97 13.83
N GLN A 188 -21.14 -26.85 13.32
CA GLN A 188 -20.54 -26.76 11.99
C GLN A 188 -19.67 -25.51 11.90
N GLY A 189 -18.36 -25.74 11.62
CA GLY A 189 -17.39 -24.70 11.42
C GLY A 189 -17.71 -23.90 10.14
N TYR A 190 -17.88 -22.59 10.28
CA TYR A 190 -17.94 -21.68 9.16
C TYR A 190 -16.56 -21.02 9.00
N GLY A 191 -15.93 -21.31 7.87
CA GLY A 191 -14.76 -20.59 7.41
C GLY A 191 -15.14 -19.14 7.07
N PHE A 192 -14.42 -18.18 7.64
CA PHE A 192 -14.54 -16.78 7.26
C PHE A 192 -13.90 -16.57 5.89
N SER A 193 -14.71 -16.34 4.88
CA SER A 193 -14.28 -15.77 3.61
C SER A 193 -14.42 -14.25 3.70
N SER A 194 -13.36 -13.53 3.95
CA SER A 194 -13.31 -12.07 3.79
C SER A 194 -12.76 -11.75 2.41
N SER A 195 -13.63 -11.67 1.42
CA SER A 195 -13.33 -11.08 0.12
C SER A 195 -13.60 -9.58 0.18
N HIS A 196 -12.59 -8.77 0.38
CA HIS A 196 -12.63 -7.36 0.03
C HIS A 196 -11.58 -7.14 -1.05
N VAL A 197 -12.07 -7.10 -2.28
CA VAL A 197 -11.35 -6.65 -3.47
C VAL A 197 -11.44 -5.13 -3.49
N TRP A 198 -10.28 -4.47 -3.44
CA TRP A 198 -10.15 -3.08 -3.84
C TRP A 198 -9.41 -3.05 -5.18
N MET A 199 -10.10 -2.56 -6.21
CA MET A 199 -9.46 -2.14 -7.46
C MET A 199 -8.96 -0.71 -7.32
#